data_b720ab49555427c9ca1fbef9077b46cb
#
_entry.id   b720ab49555427c9ca1fbef9077b46cb
#
_cell.length_a   1.000
_cell.length_b   1.000
_cell.length_c   1.000
_cell.angle_alpha   90.00
_cell.angle_beta   90.00
_cell.angle_gamma   90.00
#
_symmetry.space_group_name_H-M   'P 1'
#
loop_
_entity.id
_entity.type
_entity.pdbx_description
1 polymer ?
#
loop_
_entity_poly.entity_id
_entity_poly.type
_entity_poly.pdbx_seq_one_letter_code
_entity_poly.pdbx_strand_id
1 'polypeptide(L)'
;MKLSKKFLKQIESKLYKSQLPSEILINLENAEHNQPIYLKGINFVSLCEHHLLPFSGLVNIAVYPNNNIAGVSKFSELVSLLSNNLTLQESLTKKIAVEIQNALDPKGAMVKISANHMCSSLLNIENSETVFETTYSTGIYEIDHTLRNEA
;
A
#
# COMPACT_ATOMS: atom_id res chain seq x y z
N MET A 1 8.76 16.85 28.44
CA MET A 1 7.37 16.79 27.94
C MET A 1 6.83 15.38 28.18
N LYS A 2 5.81 15.20 29.05
CA LYS A 2 5.20 13.89 29.28
C LYS A 2 4.08 13.70 28.25
N LEU A 3 4.24 12.78 27.31
CA LEU A 3 3.14 12.33 26.43
C LEU A 3 1.99 11.80 27.29
N SER A 4 0.75 12.19 26.99
CA SER A 4 -0.39 11.71 27.77
C SER A 4 -0.54 10.21 27.58
N LYS A 5 -0.89 9.48 28.65
CA LYS A 5 -1.14 8.03 28.60
C LYS A 5 -2.22 7.65 27.56
N LYS A 6 -3.17 8.56 27.30
CA LYS A 6 -4.21 8.40 26.27
C LYS A 6 -3.62 8.40 24.87
N PHE A 7 -2.66 9.30 24.60
CA PHE A 7 -1.98 9.38 23.30
C PHE A 7 -1.10 8.15 23.04
N LEU A 8 -0.36 7.69 24.06
CA LEU A 8 0.43 6.46 23.96
C LEU A 8 -0.45 5.24 23.63
N LYS A 9 -1.60 5.07 24.34
CA LYS A 9 -2.55 4.00 24.04
C LYS A 9 -3.14 4.09 22.61
N GLN A 10 -3.37 5.30 22.11
CA GLN A 10 -3.83 5.48 20.72
C GLN A 10 -2.75 5.09 19.71
N ILE A 11 -1.49 5.40 19.98
CA ILE A 11 -0.36 4.97 19.14
C ILE A 11 -0.21 3.46 19.21
N GLU A 12 -0.20 2.88 20.41
CA GLU A 12 -0.12 1.42 20.59
C GLU A 12 -1.25 0.70 19.85
N SER A 13 -2.49 1.16 19.96
CA SER A 13 -3.63 0.54 19.26
C SER A 13 -3.56 0.64 17.73
N LYS A 14 -2.83 1.62 17.21
CA LYS A 14 -2.58 1.75 15.77
C LYS A 14 -1.38 0.93 15.28
N LEU A 15 -0.33 0.86 16.10
CA LEU A 15 0.91 0.14 15.76
C LEU A 15 0.79 -1.39 15.95
N TYR A 16 -0.07 -1.84 16.88
CA TYR A 16 -0.21 -3.26 17.22
C TYR A 16 -1.58 -3.83 16.88
N LYS A 17 -2.12 -3.53 15.71
CA LYS A 17 -3.25 -4.32 15.19
C LYS A 17 -2.73 -5.70 14.83
N SER A 18 -3.10 -6.70 15.60
CA SER A 18 -2.76 -8.13 15.41
C SER A 18 -3.56 -8.80 14.28
N GLN A 19 -4.15 -8.03 13.36
CA GLN A 19 -4.86 -8.59 12.21
C GLN A 19 -3.85 -9.06 11.16
N LEU A 20 -4.08 -10.26 10.64
CA LEU A 20 -3.33 -10.76 9.50
C LEU A 20 -3.87 -10.11 8.21
N PRO A 21 -3.01 -9.78 7.23
CA PRO A 21 -3.46 -9.24 5.94
C PRO A 21 -4.54 -10.09 5.25
N SER A 22 -4.44 -11.41 5.38
CA SER A 22 -5.42 -12.38 4.85
C SER A 22 -6.81 -12.29 5.50
N GLU A 23 -6.93 -11.72 6.70
CA GLU A 23 -8.21 -11.51 7.39
C GLU A 23 -8.90 -10.22 6.92
N ILE A 24 -8.17 -9.30 6.30
CA ILE A 24 -8.69 -8.03 5.82
C ILE A 24 -9.35 -8.17 4.46
N LEU A 25 -8.68 -8.83 3.52
CA LEU A 25 -9.19 -9.05 2.17
C LEU A 25 -10.13 -10.26 2.16
N ILE A 26 -11.35 -10.03 2.67
CA ILE A 26 -12.40 -11.05 2.61
C ILE A 26 -12.84 -11.20 1.16
N ASN A 27 -12.70 -12.41 0.64
CA ASN A 27 -13.11 -12.75 -0.71
C ASN A 27 -14.62 -12.63 -0.87
N LEU A 28 -15.04 -11.88 -1.87
CA LEU A 28 -16.41 -11.85 -2.39
C LEU A 28 -16.38 -12.52 -3.75
N GLU A 29 -17.42 -13.28 -4.05
CA GLU A 29 -17.58 -13.88 -5.37
C GLU A 29 -17.67 -12.78 -6.44
N ASN A 30 -16.88 -12.91 -7.50
CA ASN A 30 -16.91 -11.97 -8.61
C ASN A 30 -18.14 -12.19 -9.48
N ALA A 31 -19.01 -11.21 -9.55
CA ALA A 31 -20.19 -11.21 -10.40
C ALA A 31 -19.84 -10.94 -11.88
N GLU A 32 -18.99 -11.79 -12.48
CA GLU A 32 -18.62 -11.78 -13.91
C GLU A 32 -17.88 -10.53 -14.42
N HIS A 33 -17.26 -9.75 -13.51
CA HIS A 33 -16.47 -8.59 -13.92
C HIS A 33 -15.09 -9.02 -14.46
N ASN A 34 -14.83 -8.78 -15.75
CA ASN A 34 -13.63 -9.22 -16.47
C ASN A 34 -12.73 -8.07 -16.93
N GLN A 35 -12.79 -6.94 -16.27
CA GLN A 35 -11.96 -5.77 -16.58
C GLN A 35 -11.11 -5.37 -15.38
N PRO A 36 -9.98 -4.67 -15.60
CA PRO A 36 -9.18 -4.14 -14.49
C PRO A 36 -9.98 -3.20 -13.59
N ILE A 37 -9.72 -3.28 -12.30
CA ILE A 37 -10.28 -2.38 -11.28
C ILE A 37 -9.14 -1.50 -10.77
N TYR A 38 -9.34 -0.18 -10.78
CA TYR A 38 -8.36 0.80 -10.35
C TYR A 38 -8.82 1.52 -9.09
N LEU A 39 -7.98 1.48 -8.05
CA LEU A 39 -8.14 2.26 -6.82
C LEU A 39 -7.02 3.29 -6.78
N LYS A 40 -7.38 4.57 -6.84
CA LYS A 40 -6.40 5.66 -6.91
C LYS A 40 -6.50 6.56 -5.68
N GLY A 41 -5.32 6.98 -5.18
CA GLY A 41 -5.23 7.99 -4.15
C GLY A 41 -5.48 7.50 -2.71
N ILE A 42 -5.10 6.26 -2.36
CA ILE A 42 -5.16 5.78 -0.98
C ILE A 42 -4.02 6.45 -0.19
N ASN A 43 -4.38 7.28 0.78
CA ASN A 43 -3.39 7.94 1.64
C ASN A 43 -2.72 6.95 2.60
N PHE A 44 -1.42 7.14 2.83
CA PHE A 44 -0.66 6.40 3.84
C PHE A 44 0.42 7.26 4.48
N VAL A 45 0.84 6.85 5.66
CA VAL A 45 2.04 7.32 6.37
C VAL A 45 2.77 6.11 6.90
N SER A 46 4.10 6.10 6.78
CA SER A 46 4.95 5.05 7.31
C SER A 46 6.25 5.61 7.87
N LEU A 47 7.06 4.78 8.51
CA LEU A 47 8.39 5.13 9.00
C LEU A 47 9.46 4.38 8.22
N CYS A 48 10.40 5.15 7.65
CA CYS A 48 11.54 4.60 6.92
C CYS A 48 12.48 3.87 7.89
N GLU A 49 12.77 2.60 7.64
CA GLU A 49 13.66 1.80 8.50
C GLU A 49 15.11 2.28 8.51
N HIS A 50 15.56 3.01 7.46
CA HIS A 50 16.92 3.53 7.38
C HIS A 50 17.17 4.71 8.35
N HIS A 51 16.22 5.66 8.40
CA HIS A 51 16.41 6.93 9.08
C HIS A 51 15.45 7.15 10.25
N LEU A 52 14.49 6.22 10.46
CA LEU A 52 13.40 6.34 11.44
C LEU A 52 12.57 7.61 11.27
N LEU A 53 12.57 8.17 10.05
CA LEU A 53 11.80 9.37 9.69
C LEU A 53 10.57 9.00 8.89
N PRO A 54 9.48 9.79 9.01
CA PRO A 54 8.27 9.54 8.26
C PRO A 54 8.46 9.70 6.75
N PHE A 55 7.71 8.90 5.99
CA PHE A 55 7.38 9.14 4.61
C PHE A 55 5.88 8.94 4.41
N SER A 56 5.31 9.71 3.51
CA SER A 56 3.86 9.70 3.28
C SER A 56 3.53 10.02 1.85
N GLY A 57 2.38 9.58 1.40
CA GLY A 57 1.97 9.79 0.02
C GLY A 57 0.70 9.03 -0.34
N LEU A 58 0.65 8.60 -1.60
CA LEU A 58 -0.50 7.96 -2.21
C LEU A 58 -0.12 6.56 -2.72
N VAL A 59 -1.02 5.61 -2.49
CA VAL A 59 -0.97 4.28 -3.07
C VAL A 59 -2.06 4.17 -4.14
N ASN A 60 -1.66 3.76 -5.33
CA ASN A 60 -2.56 3.37 -6.41
C ASN A 60 -2.46 1.85 -6.59
N ILE A 61 -3.61 1.21 -6.74
CA ILE A 61 -3.72 -0.25 -6.88
C ILE A 61 -4.54 -0.54 -8.14
N ALA A 62 -4.01 -1.42 -8.98
CA ALA A 62 -4.75 -2.02 -10.09
C ALA A 62 -4.89 -3.52 -9.81
N VAL A 63 -6.10 -4.05 -9.96
CA VAL A 63 -6.38 -5.49 -9.82
C VAL A 63 -7.14 -5.95 -11.05
N TYR A 64 -6.62 -6.96 -11.72
CA TYR A 64 -7.36 -7.66 -12.76
C TYR A 64 -8.04 -8.89 -12.12
N PRO A 65 -9.35 -8.81 -11.82
CA PRO A 65 -10.01 -9.86 -11.04
C PRO A 65 -10.07 -11.19 -11.80
N ASN A 66 -10.17 -12.25 -11.04
CA ASN A 66 -10.51 -13.58 -11.49
C ASN A 66 -11.87 -13.95 -10.87
N ASN A 67 -11.90 -14.97 -10.02
CA ASN A 67 -13.13 -15.44 -9.36
C ASN A 67 -13.50 -14.63 -8.10
N ASN A 68 -12.53 -13.90 -7.55
CA ASN A 68 -12.68 -13.20 -6.28
C ASN A 68 -12.42 -11.70 -6.42
N ILE A 69 -13.18 -10.93 -5.66
CA ILE A 69 -12.98 -9.48 -5.46
C ILE A 69 -13.05 -9.16 -3.96
N ALA A 70 -12.66 -7.94 -3.58
CA ALA A 70 -12.83 -7.45 -2.21
C ALA A 70 -13.53 -6.09 -2.22
N GLY A 71 -14.16 -5.75 -1.10
CA GLY A 71 -14.74 -4.42 -0.90
C GLY A 71 -13.67 -3.32 -0.96
N VAL A 72 -13.99 -2.17 -1.53
CA VAL A 72 -13.04 -1.05 -1.76
C VAL A 72 -12.34 -0.61 -0.47
N SER A 73 -13.07 -0.52 0.66
CA SER A 73 -12.49 -0.15 1.96
C SER A 73 -11.41 -1.11 2.46
N LYS A 74 -11.46 -2.38 2.04
CA LYS A 74 -10.53 -3.41 2.47
C LYS A 74 -9.11 -3.19 1.92
N PHE A 75 -8.99 -2.62 0.75
CA PHE A 75 -7.69 -2.20 0.21
C PHE A 75 -7.07 -1.07 1.03
N SER A 76 -7.87 -0.09 1.46
CA SER A 76 -7.39 0.98 2.34
C SER A 76 -6.99 0.46 3.72
N GLU A 77 -7.73 -0.50 4.27
CA GLU A 77 -7.38 -1.18 5.53
C GLU A 77 -6.06 -1.95 5.40
N LEU A 78 -5.86 -2.69 4.29
CA LEU A 78 -4.62 -3.41 4.01
C LEU A 78 -3.42 -2.45 3.93
N VAL A 79 -3.55 -1.36 3.16
CA VAL A 79 -2.51 -0.33 3.06
C VAL A 79 -2.18 0.24 4.43
N SER A 80 -3.20 0.60 5.23
CA SER A 80 -3.01 1.12 6.58
C SER A 80 -2.31 0.12 7.50
N LEU A 81 -2.67 -1.17 7.44
CA LEU A 81 -2.03 -2.21 8.24
C LEU A 81 -0.55 -2.37 7.90
N LEU A 82 -0.23 -2.47 6.60
CA LEU A 82 1.13 -2.73 6.15
C LEU A 82 2.05 -1.52 6.30
N SER A 83 1.52 -0.29 6.18
CA SER A 83 2.27 0.94 6.36
C SER A 83 2.56 1.30 7.83
N ASN A 84 1.85 0.72 8.80
CA ASN A 84 2.05 0.98 10.23
C ASN A 84 3.31 0.30 10.81
N ASN A 85 4.27 -0.06 9.99
CA ASN A 85 5.52 -0.72 10.38
C ASN A 85 6.72 0.07 9.89
N LEU A 86 7.88 -0.15 10.53
CA LEU A 86 9.16 0.26 9.96
C LEU A 86 9.38 -0.51 8.65
N THR A 87 9.55 0.21 7.55
CA THR A 87 9.70 -0.41 6.24
C THR A 87 10.39 0.52 5.24
N LEU A 88 10.89 -0.07 4.15
CA LEU A 88 11.26 0.68 2.94
C LEU A 88 10.04 0.81 2.03
N GLN A 89 9.98 1.87 1.23
CA GLN A 89 8.89 2.07 0.28
C GLN A 89 8.80 0.92 -0.73
N GLU A 90 9.94 0.42 -1.22
CA GLU A 90 10.02 -0.71 -2.15
C GLU A 90 9.44 -1.99 -1.53
N SER A 91 9.80 -2.25 -0.28
CA SER A 91 9.28 -3.40 0.47
C SER A 91 7.79 -3.29 0.74
N LEU A 92 7.30 -2.09 1.06
CA LEU A 92 5.87 -1.83 1.27
C LEU A 92 5.08 -2.06 -0.02
N THR A 93 5.56 -1.51 -1.15
CA THR A 93 4.94 -1.67 -2.47
C THR A 93 4.79 -3.14 -2.84
N LYS A 94 5.88 -3.90 -2.68
CA LYS A 94 5.88 -5.35 -2.93
C LYS A 94 4.93 -6.09 -1.99
N LYS A 95 4.97 -5.82 -0.68
CA LYS A 95 4.11 -6.49 0.30
C LYS A 95 2.63 -6.30 -0.02
N ILE A 96 2.20 -5.07 -0.34
CA ILE A 96 0.79 -4.80 -0.70
C ILE A 96 0.38 -5.64 -1.92
N ALA A 97 1.18 -5.66 -2.99
CA ALA A 97 0.87 -6.41 -4.20
C ALA A 97 0.81 -7.92 -3.96
N VAL A 98 1.77 -8.45 -3.21
CA VAL A 98 1.83 -9.89 -2.87
C VAL A 98 0.65 -10.31 -1.99
N GLU A 99 0.26 -9.49 -1.01
CA GLU A 99 -0.90 -9.80 -0.15
C GLU A 99 -2.21 -9.80 -0.95
N ILE A 100 -2.37 -8.87 -1.90
CA ILE A 100 -3.53 -8.86 -2.82
C ILE A 100 -3.52 -10.13 -3.68
N GLN A 101 -2.36 -10.51 -4.23
CA GLN A 101 -2.23 -11.72 -5.06
C GLN A 101 -2.58 -12.98 -4.27
N ASN A 102 -2.09 -13.10 -3.04
CA ASN A 102 -2.32 -14.27 -2.20
C ASN A 102 -3.77 -14.38 -1.72
N ALA A 103 -4.40 -13.24 -1.38
CA ALA A 103 -5.74 -13.25 -0.80
C ALA A 103 -6.85 -13.39 -1.83
N LEU A 104 -6.72 -12.77 -3.01
CA LEU A 104 -7.79 -12.71 -4.01
C LEU A 104 -7.57 -13.61 -5.22
N ASP A 105 -6.36 -14.13 -5.40
CA ASP A 105 -5.94 -14.91 -6.59
C ASP A 105 -6.40 -14.25 -7.91
N PRO A 106 -6.10 -12.95 -8.11
CA PRO A 106 -6.45 -12.24 -9.34
C PRO A 106 -5.58 -12.72 -10.50
N LYS A 107 -5.97 -12.43 -11.73
CA LYS A 107 -5.12 -12.61 -12.92
C LYS A 107 -3.82 -11.83 -12.82
N GLY A 108 -3.82 -10.76 -12.03
CA GLY A 108 -2.67 -9.97 -11.65
C GLY A 108 -3.06 -8.74 -10.83
N ALA A 109 -2.08 -8.21 -10.14
CA ALA A 109 -2.20 -6.94 -9.41
C ALA A 109 -0.97 -6.06 -9.65
N MET A 110 -1.16 -4.75 -9.64
CA MET A 110 -0.09 -3.77 -9.68
C MET A 110 -0.31 -2.74 -8.59
N VAL A 111 0.76 -2.40 -7.90
CA VAL A 111 0.76 -1.37 -6.86
C VAL A 111 1.81 -0.33 -7.22
N LYS A 112 1.41 0.93 -7.22
CA LYS A 112 2.29 2.09 -7.37
C LYS A 112 2.18 2.96 -6.12
N ILE A 113 3.32 3.30 -5.52
CA ILE A 113 3.41 4.23 -4.40
C ILE A 113 4.19 5.46 -4.85
N SER A 114 3.60 6.64 -4.64
CA SER A 114 4.24 7.93 -4.83
C SER A 114 4.30 8.64 -3.49
N ALA A 115 5.49 8.91 -2.96
CA ALA A 115 5.66 9.44 -1.61
C ALA A 115 6.78 10.47 -1.50
N ASN A 116 6.62 11.35 -0.52
CA ASN A 116 7.64 12.29 -0.05
C ASN A 116 8.29 11.73 1.20
N HIS A 117 9.62 11.73 1.21
CA HIS A 117 10.43 11.25 2.33
C HIS A 117 10.97 12.42 3.15
N MET A 118 10.67 12.46 4.45
CA MET A 118 11.16 13.53 5.32
C MET A 118 12.69 13.54 5.42
N CYS A 119 13.36 12.40 5.28
CA CYS A 119 14.84 12.35 5.23
C CYS A 119 15.40 13.11 4.03
N SER A 120 14.76 13.05 2.87
CA SER A 120 15.16 13.81 1.68
C SER A 120 14.95 15.32 1.91
N SER A 121 13.82 15.71 2.49
CA SER A 121 13.53 17.13 2.79
C SER A 121 14.46 17.74 3.84
N LEU A 122 14.91 16.95 4.83
CA LEU A 122 15.82 17.41 5.88
C LEU A 122 17.29 17.49 5.42
N LEU A 123 17.70 16.59 4.53
CA LEU A 123 19.09 16.49 4.09
C LEU A 123 19.36 17.31 2.82
N ASN A 124 18.33 17.63 2.03
CA ASN A 124 18.41 18.35 0.77
C ASN A 124 17.46 19.56 0.78
N ILE A 125 17.91 20.68 1.30
CA ILE A 125 17.14 21.93 1.37
C ILE A 125 16.70 22.42 -0.02
N GLU A 126 17.42 22.08 -1.08
CA GLU A 126 17.16 22.51 -2.46
C GLU A 126 16.11 21.67 -3.21
N ASN A 127 15.78 20.45 -2.75
CA ASN A 127 14.88 19.51 -3.42
C ASN A 127 13.76 18.98 -2.50
N SER A 128 13.11 19.88 -1.76
CA SER A 128 12.01 19.52 -0.83
C SER A 128 10.77 18.92 -1.49
N GLU A 129 10.64 18.99 -2.83
CA GLU A 129 9.50 18.51 -3.60
C GLU A 129 9.74 17.19 -4.34
N THR A 130 10.88 16.51 -4.07
CA THR A 130 11.16 15.24 -4.72
C THR A 130 10.14 14.18 -4.30
N VAL A 131 9.40 13.68 -5.29
CA VAL A 131 8.49 12.53 -5.13
C VAL A 131 9.23 11.27 -5.53
N PHE A 132 9.26 10.29 -4.63
CA PHE A 132 9.84 8.98 -4.88
C PHE A 132 8.73 8.01 -5.29
N GLU A 133 8.89 7.36 -6.45
CA GLU A 133 7.90 6.41 -6.97
C GLU A 133 8.45 4.99 -7.02
N THR A 134 7.64 4.05 -6.56
CA THR A 134 7.92 2.61 -6.64
C THR A 134 6.72 1.87 -7.21
N THR A 135 6.98 0.85 -8.00
CA THR A 135 5.94 0.01 -8.61
C THR A 135 6.30 -1.46 -8.43
N TYR A 136 5.29 -2.28 -8.14
CA TYR A 136 5.43 -3.73 -8.13
C TYR A 136 4.21 -4.37 -8.80
N SER A 137 4.47 -5.34 -9.66
CA SER A 137 3.46 -6.04 -10.46
C SER A 137 3.47 -7.53 -10.17
N THR A 138 2.32 -8.17 -10.34
CA THR A 138 2.15 -9.63 -10.30
C THR A 138 1.28 -10.08 -11.47
N GLY A 139 1.40 -11.34 -11.86
CA GLY A 139 0.57 -11.95 -12.89
C GLY A 139 0.61 -11.22 -14.22
N ILE A 140 -0.56 -10.94 -14.81
CA ILE A 140 -0.65 -10.34 -16.15
C ILE A 140 0.06 -8.98 -16.25
N TYR A 141 0.12 -8.20 -15.15
CA TYR A 141 0.80 -6.90 -15.13
C TYR A 141 2.33 -7.03 -15.23
N GLU A 142 2.93 -8.21 -15.02
CA GLU A 142 4.36 -8.43 -15.28
C GLU A 142 4.65 -8.54 -16.78
N ILE A 143 3.69 -9.05 -17.55
CA ILE A 143 3.87 -9.44 -18.95
C ILE A 143 3.32 -8.38 -19.90
N ASP A 144 2.13 -7.82 -19.59
CA ASP A 144 1.42 -6.88 -20.46
C ASP A 144 1.79 -5.43 -20.12
N HIS A 145 2.62 -4.84 -20.98
CA HIS A 145 3.05 -3.45 -20.88
C HIS A 145 1.91 -2.44 -21.11
N THR A 146 0.91 -2.80 -21.91
CA THR A 146 -0.23 -1.92 -22.18
C THR A 146 -1.08 -1.77 -20.93
N LEU A 147 -1.47 -2.87 -20.31
CA LEU A 147 -2.21 -2.86 -19.04
C LEU A 147 -1.44 -2.14 -17.92
N ARG A 148 -0.12 -2.29 -17.91
CA ARG A 148 0.74 -1.60 -16.92
C ARG A 148 0.72 -0.08 -17.08
N ASN A 149 0.64 0.42 -18.32
CA ASN A 149 0.61 1.86 -18.60
C ASN A 149 -0.75 2.51 -18.32
N GLU A 150 -1.83 1.72 -18.27
CA GLU A 150 -3.17 2.19 -17.96
C GLU A 150 -3.42 2.30 -16.43
N ALA A 151 -2.64 1.60 -15.64
CA ALA A 151 -2.76 1.51 -14.19
C ALA A 151 -2.06 2.68 -13.47
#